data_9207b8f69723652c8fd51239f686bf99
#
_entry.id   9207b8f69723652c8fd51239f686bf99
#
_cell.length_a   1.000
_cell.length_b   1.000
_cell.length_c   1.000
_cell.angle_alpha   90.00
_cell.angle_beta   90.00
_cell.angle_gamma   90.00
#
_symmetry.space_group_name_H-M   'P 1'
#
loop_
_entity.id
_entity.type
_entity.pdbx_description
1 polymer ?
#
loop_
_entity_poly.entity_id
_entity_poly.type
_entity_poly.pdbx_seq_one_letter_code
_entity_poly.pdbx_strand_id
1 'polypeptide(L)'
;MKPYLLKKSSAASAAFTLIEIMLVVGIITVLMGSAIFMLTGNLEFAKEQRARGDINAIVTQVRMFEMKSGGVPLSESQGLKSLVGKGKGFEELPKDPWGEDYLYRADANSAKGFKVYSKGPDRQDNNGGGDDVTSK
;
A
#
# COMPACT_ATOMS: atom_id res chain seq x y z
N MET A 1 -41.76 -60.04 37.79
CA MET A 1 -40.66 -59.40 37.10
C MET A 1 -41.26 -58.29 36.24
N LYS A 2 -41.10 -57.00 36.60
CA LYS A 2 -41.69 -55.86 35.86
C LYS A 2 -40.67 -55.35 34.85
N PRO A 3 -41.01 -55.19 33.55
CA PRO A 3 -40.09 -54.61 32.58
C PRO A 3 -39.98 -53.09 32.81
N TYR A 4 -38.77 -52.61 32.98
CA TYR A 4 -38.46 -51.17 33.00
C TYR A 4 -38.56 -50.61 31.57
N LEU A 5 -39.60 -49.84 31.30
CA LEU A 5 -39.71 -49.08 30.07
C LEU A 5 -38.73 -47.89 30.10
N LEU A 6 -37.65 -47.98 29.36
CA LEU A 6 -36.77 -46.86 29.12
C LEU A 6 -37.53 -45.77 28.34
N LYS A 7 -37.81 -44.67 29.01
CA LYS A 7 -38.40 -43.46 28.41
C LYS A 7 -37.36 -42.82 27.48
N LYS A 8 -37.51 -43.05 26.16
CA LYS A 8 -36.69 -42.43 25.13
C LYS A 8 -36.99 -40.94 25.17
N SER A 9 -36.09 -40.13 25.73
CA SER A 9 -36.10 -38.68 25.66
C SER A 9 -35.86 -38.29 24.21
N SER A 10 -36.89 -37.88 23.47
CA SER A 10 -36.73 -37.24 22.19
C SER A 10 -36.23 -35.80 22.46
N ALA A 11 -34.97 -35.56 22.28
CA ALA A 11 -34.45 -34.20 22.18
C ALA A 11 -35.11 -33.57 20.92
N ALA A 12 -35.99 -32.62 21.13
CA ALA A 12 -36.56 -31.83 20.05
C ALA A 12 -35.40 -31.04 19.43
N SER A 13 -34.96 -31.45 18.25
CA SER A 13 -34.02 -30.64 17.45
C SER A 13 -34.77 -29.39 17.07
N ALA A 14 -34.41 -28.24 17.63
CA ALA A 14 -34.91 -26.95 17.21
C ALA A 14 -34.48 -26.75 15.74
N ALA A 15 -35.42 -26.88 14.82
CA ALA A 15 -35.20 -26.56 13.40
C ALA A 15 -35.25 -25.04 13.27
N PHE A 16 -34.19 -24.46 12.69
CA PHE A 16 -34.15 -23.05 12.37
C PHE A 16 -35.25 -22.67 11.39
N THR A 17 -35.88 -21.53 11.62
CA THR A 17 -36.89 -21.00 10.71
C THR A 17 -36.21 -20.29 9.52
N LEU A 18 -36.86 -20.31 8.36
CA LEU A 18 -36.37 -19.61 7.17
C LEU A 18 -36.17 -18.12 7.45
N ILE A 19 -37.05 -17.51 8.25
CA ILE A 19 -36.96 -16.09 8.61
C ILE A 19 -35.74 -15.78 9.48
N GLU A 20 -35.35 -16.68 10.40
CA GLU A 20 -34.10 -16.49 11.19
C GLU A 20 -32.85 -16.43 10.32
N ILE A 21 -32.77 -17.34 9.34
CA ILE A 21 -31.64 -17.33 8.40
C ILE A 21 -31.65 -16.07 7.53
N MET A 22 -32.81 -15.65 7.02
CA MET A 22 -32.93 -14.41 6.23
C MET A 22 -32.54 -13.18 7.03
N LEU A 23 -32.90 -13.10 8.31
CA LEU A 23 -32.56 -12.00 9.20
C LEU A 23 -31.05 -11.95 9.46
N VAL A 24 -30.43 -13.09 9.76
CA VAL A 24 -28.99 -13.19 9.99
C VAL A 24 -28.19 -12.78 8.74
N VAL A 25 -28.56 -13.31 7.56
CA VAL A 25 -27.91 -12.94 6.29
C VAL A 25 -28.10 -11.44 6.00
N GLY A 26 -29.28 -10.89 6.26
CA GLY A 26 -29.55 -9.46 6.12
C GLY A 26 -28.62 -8.59 6.98
N ILE A 27 -28.46 -8.94 8.26
CA ILE A 27 -27.57 -8.23 9.18
C ILE A 27 -26.10 -8.34 8.71
N ILE A 28 -25.65 -9.54 8.35
CA ILE A 28 -24.27 -9.74 7.87
C ILE A 28 -24.00 -8.90 6.62
N THR A 29 -24.96 -8.84 5.68
CA THR A 29 -24.80 -8.06 4.45
C THR A 29 -24.64 -6.58 4.73
N VAL A 30 -25.41 -6.01 5.66
CA VAL A 30 -25.30 -4.61 6.08
C VAL A 30 -23.93 -4.34 6.75
N LEU A 31 -23.51 -5.23 7.65
CA LEU A 31 -22.23 -5.10 8.35
C LEU A 31 -21.03 -5.21 7.40
N MET A 32 -21.07 -6.15 6.43
CA MET A 32 -20.03 -6.29 5.41
C MET A 32 -19.96 -5.05 4.51
N GLY A 33 -21.08 -4.48 4.11
CA GLY A 33 -21.12 -3.27 3.29
C GLY A 33 -20.46 -2.07 3.96
N SER A 34 -20.69 -1.88 5.26
CA SER A 34 -20.06 -0.79 6.02
C SER A 34 -18.56 -1.00 6.24
N ALA A 35 -18.10 -2.24 6.43
CA ALA A 35 -16.69 -2.57 6.61
C ALA A 35 -15.87 -2.28 5.34
N ILE A 36 -16.38 -2.60 4.16
CA ILE A 36 -15.70 -2.34 2.88
C ILE A 36 -15.47 -0.84 2.67
N PHE A 37 -16.46 -0.01 2.99
CA PHE A 37 -16.33 1.45 2.85
C PHE A 37 -15.22 2.04 3.74
N MET A 38 -15.03 1.53 4.96
CA MET A 38 -13.94 1.95 5.85
C MET A 38 -12.56 1.49 5.37
N LEU A 39 -12.48 0.32 4.73
CA LEU A 39 -11.21 -0.25 4.28
C LEU A 39 -10.60 0.50 3.09
N THR A 40 -11.41 1.03 2.17
CA THR A 40 -10.91 1.68 0.95
C THR A 40 -10.11 2.95 1.24
N GLY A 41 -10.57 3.80 2.18
CA GLY A 41 -9.85 5.01 2.58
C GLY A 41 -8.51 4.70 3.28
N ASN A 42 -8.48 3.68 4.12
CA ASN A 42 -7.27 3.24 4.82
C ASN A 42 -6.24 2.62 3.86
N LEU A 43 -6.69 2.00 2.77
CA LEU A 43 -5.80 1.39 1.79
C LEU A 43 -5.00 2.44 1.00
N GLU A 44 -5.63 3.53 0.55
CA GLU A 44 -4.93 4.62 -0.13
C GLU A 44 -3.93 5.32 0.80
N PHE A 45 -4.30 5.57 2.04
CA PHE A 45 -3.38 6.09 3.05
C PHE A 45 -2.17 5.15 3.27
N ALA A 46 -2.39 3.83 3.35
CA ALA A 46 -1.31 2.86 3.50
C ALA A 46 -0.37 2.84 2.28
N LYS A 47 -0.91 2.95 1.07
CA LYS A 47 -0.13 3.08 -0.16
C LYS A 47 0.74 4.35 -0.15
N GLU A 48 0.16 5.48 0.23
CA GLU A 48 0.90 6.73 0.33
C GLU A 48 2.05 6.63 1.35
N GLN A 49 1.82 6.04 2.52
CA GLN A 49 2.87 5.84 3.53
C GLN A 49 3.98 4.91 3.02
N ARG A 50 3.63 3.84 2.29
CA ARG A 50 4.62 2.98 1.65
C ARG A 50 5.44 3.76 0.61
N ALA A 51 4.79 4.51 -0.27
CA ALA A 51 5.48 5.33 -1.26
C ALA A 51 6.46 6.32 -0.62
N ARG A 52 6.08 6.97 0.48
CA ARG A 52 6.98 7.85 1.25
C ARG A 52 8.18 7.11 1.82
N GLY A 53 7.99 5.90 2.32
CA GLY A 53 9.07 5.04 2.80
C GLY A 53 10.06 4.68 1.70
N ASP A 54 9.55 4.24 0.55
CA ASP A 54 10.36 3.89 -0.62
C ASP A 54 11.14 5.11 -1.15
N ILE A 55 10.48 6.28 -1.24
CA ILE A 55 11.12 7.55 -1.65
C ILE A 55 12.27 7.90 -0.71
N ASN A 56 12.11 7.79 0.61
CA ASN A 56 13.17 8.08 1.56
C ASN A 56 14.37 7.13 1.40
N ALA A 57 14.11 5.86 1.12
CA ALA A 57 15.17 4.88 0.82
C ALA A 57 15.90 5.26 -0.48
N ILE A 58 15.20 5.66 -1.53
CA ILE A 58 15.78 6.12 -2.80
C ILE A 58 16.62 7.38 -2.59
N VAL A 59 16.10 8.38 -1.87
CA VAL A 59 16.84 9.62 -1.53
C VAL A 59 18.14 9.30 -0.82
N THR A 60 18.12 8.36 0.12
CA THR A 60 19.33 7.93 0.83
C THR A 60 20.37 7.34 -0.13
N GLN A 61 19.94 6.51 -1.09
CA GLN A 61 20.82 5.93 -2.09
C GLN A 61 21.35 6.96 -3.09
N VAL A 62 20.54 7.94 -3.49
CA VAL A 62 21.02 9.08 -4.31
C VAL A 62 22.15 9.80 -3.60
N ARG A 63 22.00 10.13 -2.32
CA ARG A 63 23.04 10.81 -1.53
C ARG A 63 24.31 9.96 -1.38
N MET A 64 24.16 8.65 -1.15
CA MET A 64 25.30 7.73 -1.10
C MET A 64 26.03 7.68 -2.44
N PHE A 65 25.30 7.71 -3.54
CA PHE A 65 25.88 7.76 -4.89
C PHE A 65 26.66 9.07 -5.10
N GLU A 66 26.08 10.21 -4.76
CA GLU A 66 26.72 11.52 -4.85
C GLU A 66 28.04 11.56 -4.04
N MET A 67 28.03 11.04 -2.80
CA MET A 67 29.25 10.97 -1.97
C MET A 67 30.32 10.08 -2.61
N LYS A 68 29.95 8.94 -3.19
CA LYS A 68 30.90 8.04 -3.88
C LYS A 68 31.45 8.63 -5.17
N SER A 69 30.67 9.50 -5.83
CA SER A 69 31.04 10.19 -7.08
C SER A 69 31.81 11.50 -6.84
N GLY A 70 32.27 11.76 -5.63
CA GLY A 70 33.02 12.98 -5.30
C GLY A 70 32.15 14.24 -5.23
N GLY A 71 30.87 14.09 -4.89
CA GLY A 71 29.90 15.21 -4.78
C GLY A 71 29.23 15.58 -6.10
N VAL A 72 29.37 14.77 -7.15
CA VAL A 72 28.70 14.99 -8.44
C VAL A 72 27.24 14.59 -8.33
N PRO A 73 26.28 15.49 -8.56
CA PRO A 73 24.85 15.18 -8.54
C PRO A 73 24.48 14.15 -9.60
N LEU A 74 23.43 13.38 -9.31
CA LEU A 74 22.87 12.46 -10.28
C LEU A 74 22.30 13.25 -11.47
N SER A 75 22.66 12.86 -12.70
CA SER A 75 22.13 13.54 -13.88
C SER A 75 20.69 13.11 -14.17
N GLU A 76 19.86 14.06 -14.58
CA GLU A 76 18.46 13.76 -14.96
C GLU A 76 18.35 12.78 -16.11
N SER A 77 19.31 12.81 -17.06
CA SER A 77 19.31 11.92 -18.23
C SER A 77 19.51 10.46 -17.87
N GLN A 78 20.28 10.19 -16.82
CA GLN A 78 20.51 8.84 -16.30
C GLN A 78 19.46 8.45 -15.26
N GLY A 79 18.97 9.43 -14.50
CA GLY A 79 17.96 9.27 -13.48
C GLY A 79 18.29 8.17 -12.47
N LEU A 80 17.27 7.61 -11.84
CA LEU A 80 17.40 6.56 -10.82
C LEU A 80 18.02 5.25 -11.36
N LYS A 81 18.06 5.06 -12.68
CA LYS A 81 18.67 3.87 -13.30
C LYS A 81 20.16 3.76 -12.98
N SER A 82 20.84 4.88 -12.70
CA SER A 82 22.24 4.89 -12.27
C SER A 82 22.49 4.20 -10.93
N LEU A 83 21.44 4.08 -10.10
CA LEU A 83 21.49 3.43 -8.80
C LEU A 83 21.27 1.91 -8.88
N VAL A 84 20.96 1.38 -10.07
CA VAL A 84 20.70 -0.04 -10.29
C VAL A 84 21.96 -0.76 -10.73
N GLY A 85 22.24 -1.91 -10.15
CA GLY A 85 23.31 -2.80 -10.54
C GLY A 85 24.15 -3.31 -9.37
N LYS A 86 25.01 -4.29 -9.65
CA LYS A 86 25.82 -4.97 -8.65
C LYS A 86 26.77 -3.99 -7.94
N GLY A 87 26.66 -3.88 -6.63
CA GLY A 87 27.44 -2.95 -5.80
C GLY A 87 26.91 -1.50 -5.81
N LYS A 88 25.80 -1.25 -6.48
CA LYS A 88 25.04 0.00 -6.44
C LYS A 88 23.90 -0.09 -5.41
N GLY A 89 23.12 0.96 -5.27
CA GLY A 89 22.10 1.04 -4.22
C GLY A 89 20.98 0.01 -4.30
N PHE A 90 20.60 -0.40 -5.52
CA PHE A 90 19.51 -1.34 -5.78
C PHE A 90 19.93 -2.40 -6.80
N GLU A 91 19.42 -3.62 -6.65
CA GLU A 91 19.47 -4.62 -7.72
C GLU A 91 18.43 -4.29 -8.79
N GLU A 92 17.23 -3.87 -8.36
CA GLU A 92 16.14 -3.38 -9.18
C GLU A 92 15.43 -2.24 -8.44
N LEU A 93 15.00 -1.20 -9.15
CA LEU A 93 14.23 -0.12 -8.55
C LEU A 93 12.84 -0.62 -8.13
N PRO A 94 12.40 -0.29 -6.93
CA PRO A 94 11.05 -0.63 -6.52
C PRO A 94 10.02 0.13 -7.37
N LYS A 95 8.90 -0.52 -7.63
CA LYS A 95 7.70 0.12 -8.16
C LYS A 95 6.91 0.77 -7.03
N ASP A 96 6.27 1.87 -7.34
CA ASP A 96 5.36 2.50 -6.40
C ASP A 96 4.11 1.63 -6.15
N PRO A 97 3.29 1.92 -5.14
CA PRO A 97 2.10 1.14 -4.82
C PRO A 97 1.00 1.16 -5.90
N TRP A 98 1.10 2.03 -6.88
CA TRP A 98 0.19 2.13 -8.03
C TRP A 98 0.76 1.49 -9.30
N GLY A 99 2.00 0.93 -9.22
CA GLY A 99 2.65 0.15 -10.28
C GLY A 99 3.53 0.96 -11.22
N GLU A 100 3.73 2.26 -10.95
CA GLU A 100 4.58 3.17 -11.75
C GLU A 100 6.02 3.22 -11.21
N ASP A 101 6.92 3.79 -12.01
CA ASP A 101 8.29 4.04 -11.60
C ASP A 101 8.39 5.34 -10.80
N TYR A 102 9.25 5.37 -9.77
CA TYR A 102 9.62 6.61 -9.12
C TYR A 102 10.40 7.52 -10.06
N LEU A 103 10.17 8.82 -9.95
CA LEU A 103 10.80 9.84 -10.78
C LEU A 103 11.84 10.64 -9.99
N TYR A 104 12.90 11.06 -10.69
CA TYR A 104 13.96 11.93 -10.18
C TYR A 104 14.00 13.21 -11.00
N ARG A 105 14.10 14.35 -10.33
CA ARG A 105 14.34 15.65 -10.97
C ARG A 105 15.33 16.46 -10.16
N ALA A 106 16.24 17.15 -10.84
CA ALA A 106 17.02 18.21 -10.23
C ALA A 106 16.12 19.37 -9.84
N ASP A 107 16.26 19.91 -8.63
CA ASP A 107 15.49 21.04 -8.13
C ASP A 107 16.34 21.94 -7.27
N ALA A 108 16.81 23.02 -7.86
CA ALA A 108 17.64 24.02 -7.18
C ALA A 108 16.95 24.69 -5.98
N ASN A 109 15.62 24.69 -5.94
CA ASN A 109 14.83 25.24 -4.84
C ASN A 109 14.66 24.26 -3.67
N SER A 110 14.95 23.00 -3.88
CA SER A 110 14.94 22.00 -2.83
C SER A 110 16.20 22.08 -1.97
N ALA A 111 16.08 22.00 -0.66
CA ALA A 111 17.22 21.93 0.26
C ALA A 111 18.17 20.75 -0.05
N LYS A 112 17.70 19.77 -0.78
CA LYS A 112 18.46 18.58 -1.21
C LYS A 112 19.10 18.75 -2.59
N GLY A 113 18.71 19.77 -3.37
CA GLY A 113 19.13 19.97 -4.76
C GLY A 113 18.38 19.10 -5.77
N PHE A 114 17.51 18.21 -5.31
CA PHE A 114 16.71 17.32 -6.16
C PHE A 114 15.41 16.90 -5.48
N LYS A 115 14.51 16.35 -6.28
CA LYS A 115 13.27 15.70 -5.85
C LYS A 115 13.21 14.26 -6.33
N VAL A 116 12.69 13.38 -5.48
CA VAL A 116 12.24 12.03 -5.84
C VAL A 116 10.77 11.94 -5.49
N TYR A 117 9.95 11.46 -6.40
CA TYR A 117 8.50 11.41 -6.21
C TYR A 117 7.85 10.27 -7.00
N SER A 118 6.63 9.89 -6.58
CA SER A 118 5.72 9.03 -7.30
C SER A 118 4.60 9.89 -7.86
N LYS A 119 4.03 9.50 -9.01
CA LYS A 119 2.88 10.16 -9.64
C LYS A 119 1.57 9.99 -8.85
N GLY A 120 1.60 9.24 -7.75
CA GLY A 120 0.42 9.04 -6.92
C GLY A 120 -0.70 8.21 -7.56
N PRO A 121 -1.91 8.31 -7.02
CA PRO A 121 -3.05 7.49 -7.44
C PRO A 121 -3.58 7.79 -8.84
N ASP A 122 -3.47 9.03 -9.33
CA ASP A 122 -3.95 9.42 -10.67
C ASP A 122 -2.96 9.07 -11.79
N ARG A 123 -1.69 8.70 -11.44
CA ARG A 123 -0.59 8.34 -12.34
C ARG A 123 -0.19 9.45 -13.31
N GLN A 124 -0.54 10.69 -13.02
CA GLN A 124 -0.15 11.85 -13.82
C GLN A 124 1.04 12.54 -13.18
N ASP A 125 2.00 12.98 -14.00
CA ASP A 125 3.19 13.68 -13.52
C ASP A 125 2.88 15.16 -13.29
N ASN A 126 2.69 15.54 -12.05
CA ASN A 126 2.46 16.92 -11.60
C ASN A 126 3.75 17.58 -11.09
N ASN A 127 4.92 17.05 -11.46
CA ASN A 127 6.25 17.53 -11.06
C ASN A 127 6.47 17.58 -9.55
N GLY A 128 5.90 16.64 -8.83
CA GLY A 128 5.96 16.57 -7.38
C GLY A 128 4.95 17.49 -6.68
N GLY A 129 3.90 17.94 -7.39
CA GLY A 129 2.77 18.70 -6.88
C GLY A 129 1.48 17.89 -6.91
N GLY A 130 0.35 18.54 -6.60
CA GLY A 130 -0.96 17.88 -6.64
C GLY A 130 -1.05 16.69 -5.69
N ASP A 131 -1.38 15.53 -6.24
CA ASP A 131 -1.45 14.24 -5.55
C ASP A 131 -0.18 13.38 -5.69
N ASP A 132 0.88 13.94 -6.33
CA ASP A 132 2.20 13.32 -6.34
C ASP A 132 2.73 13.15 -4.91
N VAL A 133 3.29 11.98 -4.62
CA VAL A 133 3.91 11.70 -3.31
C VAL A 133 5.39 12.02 -3.37
N THR A 134 5.82 13.00 -2.57
CA THR A 134 7.21 13.48 -2.52
C THR A 134 7.91 13.17 -1.21
N SER A 135 9.24 13.23 -1.21
CA SER A 135 10.03 13.32 0.02
C SER A 135 9.90 14.72 0.62
N LYS A 136 9.41 14.82 1.83
CA LYS A 136 9.49 16.06 2.65
C LYS A 136 10.93 16.33 3.07
#